data_034d6d11ff83e26bc22ed75c78da87f7
#
_entry.id   034d6d11ff83e26bc22ed75c78da87f7
#
_cell.length_a   1.000
_cell.length_b   1.000
_cell.length_c   1.000
_cell.angle_alpha   90.00
_cell.angle_beta   90.00
_cell.angle_gamma   90.00
#
_symmetry.space_group_name_H-M   'P 1'
#
loop_
_entity.id
_entity.type
_entity.pdbx_description
1 polymer ?
#
loop_
_entity_poly.entity_id
_entity_poly.type
_entity_poly.pdbx_seq_one_letter_code
_entity_poly.pdbx_strand_id
1 'polypeptide(L)'
;GSEMCIRDSSYTVQRLVVDHLHVVGDIYDRGPKPDKIMDTLINYHSVDIQWGNHDVLWIGAYAGSKVCLANLLRICARYDNLDIIEDAYGINLRPLLTLAEKYYDAENPAFKPKKRPDKDVSLTKREESQITKIHQAIAMIQFKLEMPIIKRRPSFEMEERLVLEKIDYDNNEITAYGKTYPLKDTCFQTVDRNDPAKLLPEEEEVVDKLLLSFQQSEKLRRHMSFLMREGKLYLPYNGNLLIHGCIPVDENGEMESFEIEGEQLSGRELLDVFEYHVRIAFDHKEITDDISTDLVWY
;
A
#
# COMPACT_ATOMS: atom_id res chain seq x y z
N GLY A 1 -15.67 -27.30 -28.90
CA GLY A 1 -15.18 -28.57 -28.32
C GLY A 1 -13.65 -28.63 -28.15
N SER A 2 -12.90 -28.18 -29.15
CA SER A 2 -11.42 -28.28 -29.12
C SER A 2 -10.76 -27.37 -28.06
N GLU A 3 -11.23 -26.14 -27.89
CA GLU A 3 -10.67 -25.20 -26.90
C GLU A 3 -10.92 -25.67 -25.45
N MET A 4 -12.10 -26.24 -25.18
CA MET A 4 -12.42 -26.80 -23.88
C MET A 4 -11.54 -28.00 -23.55
N CYS A 5 -11.30 -28.89 -24.53
CA CYS A 5 -10.41 -30.03 -24.34
C CYS A 5 -8.93 -29.60 -24.11
N ILE A 6 -8.46 -28.58 -24.82
CA ILE A 6 -7.10 -28.04 -24.64
C ILE A 6 -6.95 -27.45 -23.22
N ARG A 7 -7.93 -26.68 -22.77
CA ARG A 7 -7.93 -26.08 -21.44
C ARG A 7 -7.97 -27.14 -20.35
N ASP A 8 -8.84 -28.14 -20.47
CA ASP A 8 -8.97 -29.22 -19.50
C ASP A 8 -7.69 -30.08 -19.45
N SER A 9 -7.10 -30.35 -20.62
CA SER A 9 -5.81 -31.04 -20.68
C SER A 9 -4.68 -30.22 -20.04
N SER A 10 -4.66 -28.89 -20.26
CA SER A 10 -3.66 -28.02 -19.63
C SER A 10 -3.80 -28.01 -18.11
N TYR A 11 -5.01 -27.94 -17.58
CA TYR A 11 -5.26 -28.05 -16.13
C TYR A 11 -4.84 -29.41 -15.58
N THR A 12 -5.10 -30.49 -16.31
CA THR A 12 -4.69 -31.82 -15.90
C THR A 12 -3.17 -31.95 -15.85
N VAL A 13 -2.47 -31.43 -16.89
CA VAL A 13 -1.00 -31.43 -16.94
C VAL A 13 -0.42 -30.59 -15.79
N GLN A 14 -0.97 -29.39 -15.54
CA GLN A 14 -0.54 -28.56 -14.42
C GLN A 14 -0.65 -29.29 -13.08
N ARG A 15 -1.76 -29.94 -12.82
CA ARG A 15 -1.97 -30.71 -11.57
C ARG A 15 -1.06 -31.92 -11.43
N LEU A 16 -0.64 -32.54 -12.53
CA LEU A 16 0.24 -33.70 -12.53
C LEU A 16 1.72 -33.33 -12.44
N VAL A 17 2.10 -32.14 -12.94
CA VAL A 17 3.49 -31.69 -13.03
C VAL A 17 3.87 -30.74 -11.89
N VAL A 18 2.94 -29.90 -11.45
CA VAL A 18 3.14 -28.94 -10.34
C VAL A 18 2.30 -29.37 -9.17
N ASP A 19 2.92 -29.97 -8.18
CA ASP A 19 2.27 -30.43 -6.95
C ASP A 19 1.78 -29.24 -6.13
N HIS A 20 2.63 -28.24 -5.93
CA HIS A 20 2.33 -27.05 -5.15
C HIS A 20 3.01 -25.81 -5.74
N LEU A 21 2.29 -24.69 -5.75
CA LEU A 21 2.79 -23.40 -6.22
C LEU A 21 3.10 -22.50 -5.02
N HIS A 22 4.33 -22.00 -4.94
CA HIS A 22 4.74 -20.99 -3.98
C HIS A 22 4.79 -19.61 -4.68
N VAL A 23 4.10 -18.62 -4.14
CA VAL A 23 4.10 -17.25 -4.64
C VAL A 23 4.76 -16.34 -3.61
N VAL A 24 5.93 -15.80 -3.97
CA VAL A 24 6.74 -14.99 -3.06
C VAL A 24 6.37 -13.50 -3.15
N GLY A 25 5.10 -13.22 -3.01
CA GLY A 25 4.52 -11.90 -2.75
C GLY A 25 4.60 -10.83 -3.84
N ASP A 26 4.19 -9.63 -3.42
CA ASP A 26 4.08 -8.42 -4.25
C ASP A 26 3.18 -8.60 -5.48
N ILE A 27 2.08 -9.32 -5.30
CA ILE A 27 1.03 -9.45 -6.33
C ILE A 27 0.46 -8.06 -6.66
N TYR A 28 0.36 -7.20 -5.64
CA TYR A 28 -0.19 -5.85 -5.73
C TYR A 28 0.86 -4.73 -5.89
N ASP A 29 2.10 -5.04 -6.28
CA ASP A 29 3.07 -4.01 -6.65
C ASP A 29 2.67 -3.36 -8.00
N ARG A 30 3.56 -2.75 -8.67
CA ARG A 30 3.36 -1.90 -9.86
C ARG A 30 2.99 -2.64 -11.15
N GLY A 31 2.86 -3.98 -11.10
CA GLY A 31 2.51 -4.82 -12.23
C GLY A 31 1.04 -4.63 -12.68
N PRO A 32 0.72 -5.01 -13.94
CA PRO A 32 -0.63 -4.93 -14.45
C PRO A 32 -1.50 -6.07 -13.94
N LYS A 33 -2.80 -5.80 -13.82
CA LYS A 33 -3.86 -6.80 -13.62
C LYS A 33 -3.64 -7.75 -12.42
N PRO A 34 -3.33 -7.25 -11.22
CA PRO A 34 -3.23 -8.10 -10.02
C PRO A 34 -4.52 -8.87 -9.75
N ASP A 35 -5.65 -8.30 -10.12
CA ASP A 35 -6.98 -8.94 -10.02
C ASP A 35 -7.07 -10.24 -10.82
N LYS A 36 -6.46 -10.30 -12.01
CA LYS A 36 -6.44 -11.51 -12.83
C LYS A 36 -5.48 -12.57 -12.27
N ILE A 37 -4.37 -12.12 -11.70
CA ILE A 37 -3.45 -13.01 -10.97
C ILE A 37 -4.20 -13.64 -9.80
N MET A 38 -4.86 -12.85 -8.98
CA MET A 38 -5.65 -13.33 -7.83
C MET A 38 -6.78 -14.27 -8.26
N ASP A 39 -7.54 -13.93 -9.30
CA ASP A 39 -8.57 -14.81 -9.85
C ASP A 39 -7.99 -16.16 -10.31
N THR A 40 -6.77 -16.17 -10.85
CA THR A 40 -6.08 -17.40 -11.26
C THR A 40 -5.63 -18.22 -10.05
N LEU A 41 -5.00 -17.57 -9.05
CA LEU A 41 -4.51 -18.24 -7.85
C LEU A 41 -5.64 -18.84 -7.01
N ILE A 42 -6.78 -18.15 -6.89
CA ILE A 42 -7.98 -18.67 -6.20
C ILE A 42 -8.46 -19.97 -6.80
N ASN A 43 -8.32 -20.13 -8.11
CA ASN A 43 -8.74 -21.33 -8.84
C ASN A 43 -7.61 -22.36 -9.01
N TYR A 44 -6.42 -22.08 -8.49
CA TYR A 44 -5.31 -23.02 -8.55
C TYR A 44 -5.48 -24.14 -7.54
N HIS A 45 -5.01 -25.34 -7.86
CA HIS A 45 -5.27 -26.54 -7.06
C HIS A 45 -4.54 -26.60 -5.72
N SER A 46 -3.37 -25.98 -5.62
CA SER A 46 -2.56 -25.97 -4.41
C SER A 46 -1.57 -24.80 -4.46
N VAL A 47 -1.72 -23.83 -3.58
CA VAL A 47 -0.90 -22.60 -3.58
C VAL A 47 -0.76 -22.06 -2.17
N ASP A 48 0.40 -21.51 -1.86
CA ASP A 48 0.62 -20.59 -0.75
C ASP A 48 1.26 -19.29 -1.23
N ILE A 49 1.14 -18.25 -0.41
CA ILE A 49 1.61 -16.91 -0.74
C ILE A 49 2.41 -16.37 0.45
N GLN A 50 3.63 -15.92 0.22
CA GLN A 50 4.38 -15.14 1.19
C GLN A 50 4.09 -13.66 0.90
N TRP A 51 3.45 -12.96 1.83
CA TRP A 51 3.05 -11.56 1.60
C TRP A 51 4.25 -10.66 1.35
N GLY A 52 4.18 -9.86 0.29
CA GLY A 52 5.05 -8.72 0.10
C GLY A 52 4.49 -7.49 0.83
N ASN A 53 5.31 -6.45 0.94
CA ASN A 53 4.90 -5.20 1.59
C ASN A 53 3.71 -4.52 0.85
N HIS A 54 3.63 -4.64 -0.47
CA HIS A 54 2.48 -4.15 -1.21
C HIS A 54 1.20 -4.96 -0.92
N ASP A 55 1.31 -6.27 -0.75
CA ASP A 55 0.17 -7.10 -0.39
C ASP A 55 -0.37 -6.73 1.01
N VAL A 56 0.54 -6.55 1.99
CA VAL A 56 0.19 -6.11 3.35
C VAL A 56 -0.46 -4.73 3.34
N LEU A 57 0.04 -3.81 2.50
CA LEU A 57 -0.55 -2.48 2.34
C LEU A 57 -2.02 -2.54 1.84
N TRP A 58 -2.31 -3.43 0.88
CA TRP A 58 -3.68 -3.65 0.39
C TRP A 58 -4.56 -4.31 1.45
N ILE A 59 -4.03 -5.29 2.19
CA ILE A 59 -4.71 -5.90 3.34
C ILE A 59 -5.07 -4.81 4.37
N GLY A 60 -4.12 -3.95 4.73
CA GLY A 60 -4.32 -2.86 5.68
C GLY A 60 -5.39 -1.85 5.23
N ALA A 61 -5.37 -1.46 3.97
CA ALA A 61 -6.39 -0.57 3.40
C ALA A 61 -7.79 -1.21 3.45
N TYR A 62 -7.92 -2.49 3.08
CA TYR A 62 -9.17 -3.21 3.17
C TYR A 62 -9.62 -3.40 4.63
N ALA A 63 -8.69 -3.60 5.54
CA ALA A 63 -8.95 -3.71 6.98
C ALA A 63 -9.40 -2.40 7.64
N GLY A 64 -9.29 -1.25 6.98
CA GLY A 64 -9.79 0.03 7.50
C GLY A 64 -8.72 1.07 7.78
N SER A 65 -7.45 0.79 7.50
CA SER A 65 -6.36 1.74 7.68
C SER A 65 -6.39 2.85 6.61
N LYS A 66 -6.77 4.07 7.04
CA LYS A 66 -6.79 5.26 6.17
C LYS A 66 -5.41 5.57 5.61
N VAL A 67 -4.35 5.38 6.38
CA VAL A 67 -2.98 5.65 5.96
C VAL A 67 -2.50 4.62 4.93
N CYS A 68 -2.84 3.33 5.09
CA CYS A 68 -2.58 2.30 4.08
C CYS A 68 -3.31 2.61 2.78
N LEU A 69 -4.59 3.02 2.87
CA LEU A 69 -5.37 3.44 1.71
C LEU A 69 -4.72 4.62 0.99
N ALA A 70 -4.32 5.67 1.71
CA ALA A 70 -3.66 6.83 1.12
C ALA A 70 -2.33 6.46 0.46
N ASN A 71 -1.55 5.59 1.10
CA ASN A 71 -0.26 5.13 0.57
C ASN A 71 -0.43 4.31 -0.72
N LEU A 72 -1.34 3.33 -0.74
CA LEU A 72 -1.59 2.56 -1.96
C LEU A 72 -2.10 3.42 -3.12
N LEU A 73 -3.03 4.36 -2.85
CA LEU A 73 -3.54 5.27 -3.88
C LEU A 73 -2.43 6.18 -4.43
N ARG A 74 -1.53 6.68 -3.57
CA ARG A 74 -0.37 7.45 -3.99
C ARG A 74 0.57 6.63 -4.87
N ILE A 75 0.81 5.37 -4.53
CA ILE A 75 1.62 4.45 -5.35
C ILE A 75 0.93 4.21 -6.70
N CYS A 76 -0.37 3.93 -6.71
CA CYS A 76 -1.14 3.75 -7.94
C CYS A 76 -1.11 5.00 -8.83
N ALA A 77 -1.25 6.20 -8.27
CA ALA A 77 -1.14 7.45 -9.02
C ALA A 77 0.26 7.64 -9.61
N ARG A 78 1.31 7.39 -8.82
CA ARG A 78 2.71 7.52 -9.26
C ARG A 78 3.07 6.60 -10.42
N TYR A 79 2.52 5.40 -10.45
CA TYR A 79 2.85 4.37 -11.45
C TYR A 79 1.77 4.15 -12.50
N ASP A 80 0.82 5.08 -12.64
CA ASP A 80 -0.28 5.01 -13.61
C ASP A 80 -1.12 3.73 -13.49
N ASN A 81 -1.46 3.35 -12.25
CA ASN A 81 -2.19 2.13 -11.92
C ASN A 81 -3.58 2.38 -11.30
N LEU A 82 -4.12 3.61 -11.39
CA LEU A 82 -5.44 3.94 -10.84
C LEU A 82 -6.57 3.15 -11.52
N ASP A 83 -6.37 2.70 -12.76
CA ASP A 83 -7.27 1.79 -13.48
C ASP A 83 -7.53 0.47 -12.72
N ILE A 84 -6.57 -0.02 -11.95
CA ILE A 84 -6.77 -1.20 -11.10
C ILE A 84 -7.85 -0.93 -10.03
N ILE A 85 -7.86 0.27 -9.45
CA ILE A 85 -8.84 0.65 -8.43
C ILE A 85 -10.23 0.77 -9.05
N GLU A 86 -10.36 1.47 -10.18
CA GLU A 86 -11.65 1.76 -10.83
C GLU A 86 -12.17 0.56 -11.61
N ASP A 87 -11.39 0.02 -12.54
CA ASP A 87 -11.86 -0.99 -13.49
C ASP A 87 -11.90 -2.40 -12.90
N ALA A 88 -10.88 -2.75 -12.07
CA ALA A 88 -10.81 -4.10 -11.54
C ALA A 88 -11.70 -4.30 -10.29
N TYR A 89 -11.77 -3.30 -9.41
CA TYR A 89 -12.49 -3.38 -8.14
C TYR A 89 -13.75 -2.53 -8.05
N GLY A 90 -14.03 -1.72 -9.07
CA GLY A 90 -15.25 -0.90 -9.14
C GLY A 90 -15.29 0.26 -8.16
N ILE A 91 -14.14 0.74 -7.71
CA ILE A 91 -14.02 1.79 -6.70
C ILE A 91 -13.94 3.14 -7.39
N ASN A 92 -14.91 4.04 -7.12
CA ASN A 92 -15.02 5.32 -7.79
C ASN A 92 -14.04 6.35 -7.19
N LEU A 93 -13.06 6.78 -8.00
CA LEU A 93 -12.08 7.81 -7.62
C LEU A 93 -12.54 9.25 -7.90
N ARG A 94 -13.73 9.45 -8.45
CA ARG A 94 -14.22 10.80 -8.78
C ARG A 94 -14.26 11.77 -7.59
N PRO A 95 -14.61 11.38 -6.36
CA PRO A 95 -14.53 12.29 -5.20
C PRO A 95 -13.11 12.81 -4.96
N LEU A 96 -12.10 11.94 -5.10
CA LEU A 96 -10.69 12.32 -4.97
C LEU A 96 -10.24 13.24 -6.12
N LEU A 97 -10.65 12.96 -7.35
CA LEU A 97 -10.37 13.82 -8.49
C LEU A 97 -10.99 15.21 -8.31
N THR A 98 -12.24 15.29 -7.83
CA THR A 98 -12.92 16.58 -7.59
C THR A 98 -12.19 17.41 -6.52
N LEU A 99 -11.75 16.77 -5.43
CA LEU A 99 -10.92 17.42 -4.41
C LEU A 99 -9.60 17.90 -5.01
N ALA A 100 -8.93 17.05 -5.79
CA ALA A 100 -7.65 17.34 -6.40
C ALA A 100 -7.75 18.51 -7.40
N GLU A 101 -8.79 18.55 -8.22
CA GLU A 101 -9.02 19.65 -9.17
C GLU A 101 -9.31 20.99 -8.47
N LYS A 102 -9.85 20.96 -7.26
CA LYS A 102 -10.13 22.16 -6.47
C LYS A 102 -8.88 22.84 -5.90
N TYR A 103 -7.89 22.04 -5.49
CA TYR A 103 -6.75 22.54 -4.70
C TYR A 103 -5.40 22.46 -5.42
N TYR A 104 -5.25 21.66 -6.47
CA TYR A 104 -3.94 21.38 -7.07
C TYR A 104 -3.92 21.65 -8.56
N ASP A 105 -2.78 22.09 -9.06
CA ASP A 105 -2.50 22.23 -10.49
C ASP A 105 -1.74 21.00 -11.03
N ALA A 106 -1.57 20.94 -12.36
CA ALA A 106 -0.93 19.82 -13.03
C ALA A 106 0.54 20.09 -13.44
N GLU A 107 1.11 21.21 -13.02
CA GLU A 107 2.41 21.66 -13.53
C GLU A 107 3.59 21.07 -12.74
N ASN A 108 3.33 20.50 -11.56
CA ASN A 108 4.37 19.94 -10.72
C ASN A 108 4.99 18.64 -11.29
N PRO A 109 6.25 18.68 -11.79
CA PRO A 109 6.86 17.53 -12.45
C PRO A 109 7.15 16.35 -11.51
N ALA A 110 7.27 16.60 -10.20
CA ALA A 110 7.56 15.56 -9.20
C ALA A 110 6.39 14.59 -9.04
N PHE A 111 5.16 15.07 -9.34
CA PHE A 111 3.94 14.28 -9.18
C PHE A 111 3.39 13.72 -10.50
N LYS A 112 4.06 13.94 -11.63
CA LYS A 112 3.67 13.31 -12.88
C LYS A 112 3.77 11.80 -12.79
N PRO A 113 2.81 11.06 -13.38
CA PRO A 113 2.84 9.60 -13.40
C PRO A 113 4.05 9.10 -14.18
N LYS A 114 4.64 8.01 -13.72
CA LYS A 114 5.68 7.29 -14.47
C LYS A 114 5.04 6.53 -15.62
N LYS A 115 5.72 6.52 -16.76
CA LYS A 115 5.27 5.71 -17.92
C LYS A 115 5.27 4.23 -17.57
N ARG A 116 4.20 3.56 -17.94
CA ARG A 116 4.08 2.10 -17.83
C ARG A 116 4.57 1.43 -19.13
N PRO A 117 5.57 0.54 -19.04
CA PRO A 117 6.09 -0.16 -20.23
C PRO A 117 5.08 -1.11 -20.89
N ASP A 118 4.09 -1.58 -20.13
CA ASP A 118 3.07 -2.55 -20.54
C ASP A 118 1.82 -1.89 -21.18
N LYS A 119 1.73 -0.56 -21.17
CA LYS A 119 0.65 0.17 -21.85
C LYS A 119 1.10 0.62 -23.25
N ASP A 120 0.46 0.07 -24.28
CA ASP A 120 0.68 0.45 -25.68
C ASP A 120 0.23 1.88 -25.98
N VAL A 121 -0.71 2.40 -25.20
CA VAL A 121 -1.28 3.75 -25.38
C VAL A 121 -0.75 4.68 -24.30
N SER A 122 -0.11 5.75 -24.72
CA SER A 122 0.31 6.82 -23.80
C SER A 122 -0.89 7.58 -23.26
N LEU A 123 -0.79 8.03 -22.00
CA LEU A 123 -1.78 8.92 -21.38
C LEU A 123 -2.00 10.16 -22.27
N THR A 124 -3.25 10.57 -22.37
CA THR A 124 -3.58 11.89 -22.92
C THR A 124 -3.10 12.98 -21.94
N LYS A 125 -2.90 14.20 -22.42
CA LYS A 125 -2.55 15.35 -21.57
C LYS A 125 -3.55 15.57 -20.44
N ARG A 126 -4.83 15.25 -20.69
CA ARG A 126 -5.89 15.38 -19.68
C ARG A 126 -5.75 14.35 -18.60
N GLU A 127 -5.54 13.09 -18.95
CA GLU A 127 -5.33 12.00 -17.99
C GLU A 127 -4.06 12.23 -17.16
N GLU A 128 -2.94 12.60 -17.80
CA GLU A 128 -1.71 12.97 -17.08
C GLU A 128 -1.96 14.09 -16.08
N SER A 129 -2.69 15.14 -16.49
CA SER A 129 -3.06 16.26 -15.62
C SER A 129 -3.91 15.82 -14.43
N GLN A 130 -4.92 14.98 -14.65
CA GLN A 130 -5.80 14.48 -13.59
C GLN A 130 -5.02 13.60 -12.59
N ILE A 131 -4.20 12.67 -13.08
CA ILE A 131 -3.37 11.81 -12.23
C ILE A 131 -2.37 12.65 -11.42
N THR A 132 -1.73 13.66 -12.03
CA THR A 132 -0.80 14.56 -11.35
C THR A 132 -1.45 15.28 -10.17
N LYS A 133 -2.67 15.77 -10.36
CA LYS A 133 -3.46 16.42 -9.28
C LYS A 133 -3.86 15.45 -8.19
N ILE A 134 -4.36 14.26 -8.56
CA ILE A 134 -4.68 13.18 -7.61
C ILE A 134 -3.45 12.80 -6.79
N HIS A 135 -2.29 12.66 -7.43
CA HIS A 135 -1.04 12.30 -6.76
C HIS A 135 -0.63 13.32 -5.71
N GLN A 136 -0.75 14.63 -6.00
CA GLN A 136 -0.49 15.68 -5.02
C GLN A 136 -1.47 15.61 -3.84
N ALA A 137 -2.77 15.54 -4.13
CA ALA A 137 -3.81 15.48 -3.11
C ALA A 137 -3.60 14.31 -2.15
N ILE A 138 -3.41 13.11 -2.69
CA ILE A 138 -3.27 11.90 -1.86
C ILE A 138 -1.94 11.85 -1.12
N ALA A 139 -0.86 12.45 -1.67
CA ALA A 139 0.41 12.56 -0.96
C ALA A 139 0.27 13.47 0.28
N MET A 140 -0.42 14.61 0.16
CA MET A 140 -0.68 15.49 1.31
C MET A 140 -1.56 14.81 2.36
N ILE A 141 -2.61 14.13 1.94
CA ILE A 141 -3.45 13.33 2.84
C ILE A 141 -2.63 12.25 3.55
N GLN A 142 -1.78 11.52 2.83
CA GLN A 142 -0.90 10.52 3.43
C GLN A 142 0.02 11.11 4.51
N PHE A 143 0.73 12.20 4.20
CA PHE A 143 1.62 12.84 5.17
C PHE A 143 0.88 13.28 6.44
N LYS A 144 -0.34 13.81 6.32
CA LYS A 144 -1.17 14.17 7.47
C LYS A 144 -1.56 12.95 8.30
N LEU A 145 -1.95 11.85 7.66
CA LEU A 145 -2.38 10.61 8.33
C LEU A 145 -1.21 9.85 8.99
N GLU A 146 0.00 9.96 8.48
CA GLU A 146 1.20 9.32 9.06
C GLU A 146 1.61 9.97 10.38
N MET A 147 1.46 11.28 10.52
CA MET A 147 1.97 12.03 11.66
C MET A 147 1.47 11.55 13.02
N PRO A 148 0.15 11.32 13.24
CA PRO A 148 -0.34 10.79 14.51
C PRO A 148 0.23 9.42 14.86
N ILE A 149 0.43 8.55 13.87
CA ILE A 149 1.00 7.21 14.06
C ILE A 149 2.46 7.33 14.52
N ILE A 150 3.27 8.09 13.79
CA ILE A 150 4.68 8.30 14.12
C ILE A 150 4.83 8.86 15.54
N LYS A 151 4.00 9.84 15.92
CA LYS A 151 4.05 10.47 17.25
C LYS A 151 3.64 9.53 18.38
N ARG A 152 2.67 8.62 18.16
CA ARG A 152 2.27 7.66 19.19
C ARG A 152 3.13 6.41 19.25
N ARG A 153 3.98 6.17 18.22
CA ARG A 153 4.89 5.02 18.10
C ARG A 153 6.35 5.44 17.93
N PRO A 154 6.99 6.01 18.96
CA PRO A 154 8.39 6.40 18.85
C PRO A 154 9.34 5.24 18.55
N SER A 155 8.98 3.99 18.96
CA SER A 155 9.76 2.79 18.65
C SER A 155 9.83 2.44 17.16
N PHE A 156 8.99 3.06 16.32
CA PHE A 156 9.09 2.91 14.86
C PHE A 156 10.26 3.70 14.26
N GLU A 157 10.86 4.63 15.01
CA GLU A 157 12.02 5.45 14.59
C GLU A 157 11.80 6.18 13.26
N MET A 158 10.57 6.69 13.04
CA MET A 158 10.16 7.31 11.79
C MET A 158 10.04 8.84 11.85
N GLU A 159 10.61 9.52 12.83
CA GLU A 159 10.51 10.98 13.03
C GLU A 159 10.98 11.77 11.82
N GLU A 160 11.89 11.20 11.01
CA GLU A 160 12.33 11.84 9.78
C GLU A 160 11.20 11.97 8.73
N ARG A 161 10.14 11.19 8.85
CA ARG A 161 8.95 11.29 8.00
C ARG A 161 7.92 12.35 8.45
N LEU A 162 8.13 13.03 9.57
CA LEU A 162 7.32 14.19 10.00
C LEU A 162 7.59 15.42 9.12
N VAL A 163 7.53 15.24 7.80
CA VAL A 163 7.98 16.23 6.82
C VAL A 163 7.23 17.55 6.90
N LEU A 164 5.91 17.52 7.18
CA LEU A 164 5.10 18.74 7.22
C LEU A 164 5.44 19.64 8.42
N GLU A 165 5.98 19.11 9.51
CA GLU A 165 6.45 19.88 10.66
C GLU A 165 7.86 20.48 10.46
N LYS A 166 8.63 19.93 9.53
CA LYS A 166 10.01 20.34 9.25
C LYS A 166 10.10 21.42 8.18
N ILE A 167 8.96 21.84 7.63
CA ILE A 167 8.89 22.86 6.56
C ILE A 167 8.83 24.25 7.18
N ASP A 168 9.75 25.10 6.76
CA ASP A 168 9.63 26.55 6.87
C ASP A 168 8.82 27.07 5.66
N TYR A 169 7.53 27.27 5.89
CA TYR A 169 6.58 27.70 4.84
C TYR A 169 6.82 29.14 4.37
N ASP A 170 7.51 29.97 5.16
CA ASP A 170 7.75 31.37 4.81
C ASP A 170 9.00 31.49 3.91
N ASN A 171 10.00 30.66 4.15
CA ASN A 171 11.21 30.62 3.34
C ASN A 171 11.20 29.54 2.25
N ASN A 172 10.16 28.69 2.21
CA ASN A 172 10.06 27.52 1.32
C ASN A 172 11.27 26.58 1.44
N GLU A 173 11.58 26.22 2.66
CA GLU A 173 12.72 25.34 2.98
C GLU A 173 12.26 24.17 3.87
N ILE A 174 12.99 23.06 3.83
CA ILE A 174 12.81 21.92 4.73
C ILE A 174 14.13 21.56 5.38
N THR A 175 14.10 21.29 6.69
CA THR A 175 15.25 20.77 7.42
C THR A 175 15.10 19.26 7.63
N ALA A 176 15.98 18.48 7.00
CA ALA A 176 16.01 17.04 7.12
C ALA A 176 17.45 16.54 7.28
N TYR A 177 17.66 15.55 8.15
CA TYR A 177 18.99 14.99 8.43
C TYR A 177 20.05 16.06 8.80
N GLY A 178 19.63 17.07 9.56
CA GLY A 178 20.50 18.17 10.01
C GLY A 178 20.93 19.17 8.92
N LYS A 179 20.30 19.11 7.74
CA LYS A 179 20.57 20.04 6.62
C LYS A 179 19.29 20.70 6.15
N THR A 180 19.39 21.94 5.72
CA THR A 180 18.29 22.71 5.14
C THR A 180 18.36 22.67 3.62
N TYR A 181 17.24 22.38 2.98
CA TYR A 181 17.10 22.29 1.54
C TYR A 181 15.98 23.20 1.06
N PRO A 182 16.16 23.95 -0.04
CA PRO A 182 15.09 24.71 -0.65
C PRO A 182 14.04 23.76 -1.24
N LEU A 183 12.78 24.06 -0.98
CA LEU A 183 11.67 23.33 -1.59
C LEU A 183 11.49 23.79 -3.04
N LYS A 184 11.36 22.83 -3.94
CA LYS A 184 11.06 23.07 -5.36
C LYS A 184 9.57 23.16 -5.61
N ASP A 185 8.77 22.61 -4.70
CA ASP A 185 7.33 22.43 -4.82
C ASP A 185 6.61 23.12 -3.67
N THR A 186 5.45 23.67 -3.96
CA THR A 186 4.61 24.43 -3.01
C THR A 186 3.19 23.87 -2.96
N CYS A 187 3.03 22.54 -2.96
CA CYS A 187 1.73 21.87 -2.98
C CYS A 187 1.08 21.75 -1.57
N PHE A 188 1.26 22.77 -0.71
CA PHE A 188 0.81 22.73 0.69
C PHE A 188 -0.50 23.50 0.93
N GLN A 189 -1.33 23.70 -0.10
CA GLN A 189 -2.53 24.53 -0.06
C GLN A 189 -3.56 24.05 0.97
N THR A 190 -3.56 22.76 1.28
CA THR A 190 -4.50 22.16 2.24
C THR A 190 -3.89 21.97 3.63
N VAL A 191 -2.63 22.37 3.85
CA VAL A 191 -1.92 22.17 5.12
C VAL A 191 -2.19 23.34 6.07
N ASP A 192 -2.73 23.04 7.26
CA ASP A 192 -2.80 24.00 8.36
C ASP A 192 -1.41 24.10 9.03
N ARG A 193 -0.78 25.25 8.99
CA ARG A 193 0.56 25.46 9.56
C ARG A 193 0.61 25.30 11.09
N ASN A 194 -0.54 25.51 11.76
CA ASN A 194 -0.63 25.36 13.22
C ASN A 194 -0.95 23.92 13.65
N ASP A 195 -1.54 23.14 12.75
CA ASP A 195 -1.86 21.73 12.96
C ASP A 195 -1.67 20.95 11.64
N PRO A 196 -0.43 20.67 11.25
CA PRO A 196 -0.12 20.05 9.96
C PRO A 196 -0.70 18.65 9.76
N ALA A 197 -1.06 17.95 10.84
CA ALA A 197 -1.70 16.64 10.78
C ALA A 197 -3.20 16.70 10.47
N LYS A 198 -3.81 17.89 10.60
CA LYS A 198 -5.25 18.05 10.44
C LYS A 198 -5.68 17.92 8.98
N LEU A 199 -6.59 16.98 8.73
CA LEU A 199 -7.30 16.91 7.45
C LEU A 199 -8.31 18.07 7.33
N LEU A 200 -8.49 18.60 6.12
CA LEU A 200 -9.65 19.40 5.82
C LEU A 200 -10.92 18.51 5.89
N PRO A 201 -12.09 19.07 6.24
CA PRO A 201 -13.33 18.29 6.24
C PRO A 201 -13.61 17.57 4.90
N GLU A 202 -13.26 18.20 3.79
CA GLU A 202 -13.40 17.59 2.46
C GLU A 202 -12.40 16.44 2.21
N GLU A 203 -11.18 16.54 2.73
CA GLU A 203 -10.19 15.45 2.67
C GLU A 203 -10.67 14.26 3.49
N GLU A 204 -11.18 14.51 4.69
CA GLU A 204 -11.71 13.46 5.56
C GLU A 204 -12.90 12.75 4.93
N GLU A 205 -13.86 13.50 4.38
CA GLU A 205 -15.01 12.95 3.67
C GLU A 205 -14.60 12.07 2.48
N VAL A 206 -13.62 12.50 1.69
CA VAL A 206 -13.11 11.75 0.54
C VAL A 206 -12.44 10.44 0.99
N VAL A 207 -11.60 10.49 2.01
CA VAL A 207 -10.93 9.30 2.56
C VAL A 207 -11.95 8.31 3.10
N ASP A 208 -12.95 8.77 3.86
CA ASP A 208 -14.01 7.91 4.42
C ASP A 208 -14.85 7.25 3.33
N LYS A 209 -15.22 7.98 2.29
CA LYS A 209 -15.96 7.42 1.14
C LYS A 209 -15.14 6.37 0.38
N LEU A 210 -13.86 6.62 0.19
CA LEU A 210 -12.98 5.67 -0.49
C LEU A 210 -12.78 4.41 0.36
N LEU A 211 -12.53 4.57 1.65
CA LEU A 211 -12.37 3.45 2.58
C LEU A 211 -13.62 2.55 2.59
N LEU A 212 -14.79 3.17 2.69
CA LEU A 212 -16.06 2.44 2.62
C LEU A 212 -16.21 1.68 1.30
N SER A 213 -15.84 2.30 0.17
CA SER A 213 -15.89 1.65 -1.14
C SER A 213 -14.93 0.46 -1.24
N PHE A 214 -13.74 0.57 -0.66
CA PHE A 214 -12.79 -0.56 -0.54
C PHE A 214 -13.39 -1.72 0.24
N GLN A 215 -13.98 -1.44 1.40
CA GLN A 215 -14.57 -2.47 2.26
C GLN A 215 -15.84 -3.11 1.66
N GLN A 216 -16.56 -2.38 0.81
CA GLN A 216 -17.77 -2.86 0.15
C GLN A 216 -17.52 -3.61 -1.17
N SER A 217 -16.31 -3.51 -1.75
CA SER A 217 -15.99 -4.22 -2.99
C SER A 217 -15.94 -5.73 -2.78
N GLU A 218 -16.93 -6.45 -3.33
CA GLU A 218 -17.03 -7.91 -3.22
C GLU A 218 -15.83 -8.64 -3.81
N LYS A 219 -15.33 -8.16 -4.94
CA LYS A 219 -14.15 -8.75 -5.59
C LYS A 219 -12.91 -8.55 -4.73
N LEU A 220 -12.73 -7.35 -4.16
CA LEU A 220 -11.61 -7.08 -3.28
C LEU A 220 -11.70 -7.91 -2.00
N ARG A 221 -12.89 -8.02 -1.40
CA ARG A 221 -13.14 -8.88 -0.24
C ARG A 221 -12.70 -10.33 -0.50
N ARG A 222 -13.08 -10.89 -1.64
CA ARG A 222 -12.70 -12.26 -2.02
C ARG A 222 -11.19 -12.42 -2.13
N HIS A 223 -10.52 -11.46 -2.73
CA HIS A 223 -9.06 -11.47 -2.92
C HIS A 223 -8.32 -11.31 -1.59
N MET A 224 -8.72 -10.35 -0.75
CA MET A 224 -8.09 -10.14 0.56
C MET A 224 -8.32 -11.32 1.50
N SER A 225 -9.53 -11.90 1.51
CA SER A 225 -9.81 -13.12 2.29
C SER A 225 -8.99 -14.31 1.82
N PHE A 226 -8.69 -14.42 0.52
CA PHE A 226 -7.82 -15.46 -0.01
C PHE A 226 -6.35 -15.23 0.41
N LEU A 227 -5.84 -14.00 0.32
CA LEU A 227 -4.51 -13.65 0.82
C LEU A 227 -4.35 -13.98 2.30
N MET A 228 -5.38 -13.71 3.11
CA MET A 228 -5.34 -14.03 4.54
C MET A 228 -5.36 -15.51 4.82
N ARG A 229 -6.09 -16.29 4.02
CA ARG A 229 -6.22 -17.75 4.22
C ARG A 229 -5.00 -18.52 3.75
N GLU A 230 -4.48 -18.22 2.56
CA GLU A 230 -3.35 -18.94 1.95
C GLU A 230 -2.01 -18.24 2.17
N GLY A 231 -2.04 -17.03 2.73
CA GLY A 231 -0.86 -16.17 2.88
C GLY A 231 -0.25 -16.21 4.28
N LYS A 232 1.06 -15.93 4.31
CA LYS A 232 1.91 -15.78 5.50
C LYS A 232 3.03 -14.79 5.23
N LEU A 233 3.72 -14.31 6.26
CA LEU A 233 4.95 -13.53 6.06
C LEU A 233 6.10 -14.40 5.56
N TYR A 234 6.22 -15.63 6.05
CA TYR A 234 7.26 -16.55 5.64
C TYR A 234 6.78 -18.01 5.74
N LEU A 235 7.42 -18.91 5.03
CA LEU A 235 7.12 -20.35 5.06
C LEU A 235 8.41 -21.18 4.97
N PRO A 236 8.78 -21.97 5.99
CA PRO A 236 9.76 -23.04 5.86
C PRO A 236 9.15 -24.21 5.08
N TYR A 237 9.74 -24.56 3.95
CA TYR A 237 9.27 -25.65 3.10
C TYR A 237 10.43 -26.43 2.47
N ASN A 238 10.48 -27.73 2.67
CA ASN A 238 11.53 -28.62 2.12
C ASN A 238 12.96 -28.13 2.37
N GLY A 239 13.24 -27.62 3.59
CA GLY A 239 14.55 -27.10 3.96
C GLY A 239 14.90 -25.72 3.39
N ASN A 240 13.94 -25.06 2.71
CA ASN A 240 14.07 -23.69 2.24
C ASN A 240 13.25 -22.76 3.13
N LEU A 241 13.68 -21.50 3.24
CA LEU A 241 12.90 -20.41 3.80
C LEU A 241 12.34 -19.60 2.63
N LEU A 242 11.01 -19.61 2.47
CA LEU A 242 10.31 -18.78 1.52
C LEU A 242 9.86 -17.50 2.24
N ILE A 243 10.32 -16.36 1.77
CA ILE A 243 10.03 -15.05 2.32
C ILE A 243 10.14 -14.03 1.20
N HIS A 244 9.25 -13.02 1.19
CA HIS A 244 9.30 -11.96 0.18
C HIS A 244 10.43 -10.97 0.44
N GLY A 245 10.50 -10.47 1.66
CA GLY A 245 11.48 -9.47 2.09
C GLY A 245 12.78 -10.09 2.59
N CYS A 246 13.44 -9.37 3.48
CA CYS A 246 14.63 -9.82 4.18
C CYS A 246 14.40 -9.89 5.69
N ILE A 247 15.22 -10.65 6.38
CA ILE A 247 15.33 -10.57 7.84
C ILE A 247 16.29 -9.41 8.14
N PRO A 248 15.89 -8.41 8.95
CA PRO A 248 16.77 -7.31 9.29
C PRO A 248 18.04 -7.80 10.01
N VAL A 249 19.19 -7.35 9.55
CA VAL A 249 20.49 -7.64 10.16
C VAL A 249 21.32 -6.37 10.24
N ASP A 250 22.14 -6.26 11.27
CA ASP A 250 23.08 -5.17 11.45
C ASP A 250 24.29 -5.27 10.51
N GLU A 251 25.24 -4.33 10.63
CA GLU A 251 26.48 -4.32 9.84
C GLU A 251 27.41 -5.51 10.08
N ASN A 252 27.22 -6.25 11.18
CA ASN A 252 27.98 -7.45 11.52
C ASN A 252 27.28 -8.74 11.09
N GLY A 253 26.06 -8.64 10.55
CA GLY A 253 25.23 -9.77 10.15
C GLY A 253 24.44 -10.40 11.29
N GLU A 254 24.39 -9.76 12.47
CA GLU A 254 23.53 -10.18 13.59
C GLU A 254 22.10 -9.67 13.35
N MET A 255 21.10 -10.43 13.82
CA MET A 255 19.70 -10.07 13.64
C MET A 255 19.38 -8.80 14.42
N GLU A 256 18.87 -7.78 13.72
CA GLU A 256 18.35 -6.57 14.36
C GLU A 256 17.09 -6.89 15.16
N SER A 257 16.96 -6.23 16.30
CA SER A 257 15.76 -6.28 17.13
C SER A 257 14.87 -5.08 16.90
N PHE A 258 13.57 -5.31 17.02
CA PHE A 258 12.54 -4.27 16.94
C PHE A 258 11.66 -4.33 18.19
N GLU A 259 11.34 -3.16 18.76
CA GLU A 259 10.51 -3.10 19.98
C GLU A 259 9.03 -3.05 19.62
N ILE A 260 8.28 -4.05 20.10
CA ILE A 260 6.81 -4.08 20.02
C ILE A 260 6.27 -4.28 21.43
N GLU A 261 5.45 -3.34 21.91
CA GLU A 261 4.81 -3.37 23.24
C GLU A 261 5.78 -3.60 24.43
N GLY A 262 6.99 -3.09 24.30
CA GLY A 262 8.04 -3.19 25.33
C GLY A 262 8.89 -4.48 25.26
N GLU A 263 8.63 -5.34 24.29
CA GLU A 263 9.43 -6.54 24.03
C GLU A 263 10.38 -6.32 22.85
N GLN A 264 11.65 -6.71 23.00
CA GLN A 264 12.65 -6.68 21.94
C GLN A 264 12.58 -8.00 21.17
N LEU A 265 12.14 -7.96 19.91
CA LEU A 265 11.89 -9.11 19.06
C LEU A 265 12.84 -9.09 17.86
N SER A 266 13.34 -10.27 17.49
CA SER A 266 14.20 -10.40 16.30
C SER A 266 13.94 -11.70 15.53
N GLY A 267 14.41 -11.77 14.30
CA GLY A 267 14.34 -12.96 13.47
C GLY A 267 12.93 -13.55 13.39
N ARG A 268 12.79 -14.83 13.72
CA ARG A 268 11.51 -15.53 13.61
C ARG A 268 10.43 -14.97 14.51
N GLU A 269 10.76 -14.64 15.76
CA GLU A 269 9.78 -14.11 16.73
C GLU A 269 9.19 -12.78 16.23
N LEU A 270 10.02 -11.92 15.66
CA LEU A 270 9.57 -10.67 15.04
C LEU A 270 8.60 -10.92 13.89
N LEU A 271 8.92 -11.86 12.98
CA LEU A 271 8.03 -12.19 11.87
C LEU A 271 6.70 -12.79 12.33
N ASP A 272 6.72 -13.68 13.34
CA ASP A 272 5.52 -14.28 13.91
C ASP A 272 4.61 -13.21 14.54
N VAL A 273 5.17 -12.23 15.23
CA VAL A 273 4.42 -11.12 15.83
C VAL A 273 3.88 -10.17 14.77
N PHE A 274 4.64 -9.83 13.73
CA PHE A 274 4.12 -9.05 12.61
C PHE A 274 2.95 -9.76 11.90
N GLU A 275 3.08 -11.06 11.61
CA GLU A 275 2.00 -11.83 11.01
C GLU A 275 0.75 -11.82 11.90
N TYR A 276 0.92 -12.00 13.21
CA TYR A 276 -0.17 -11.94 14.17
C TYR A 276 -0.91 -10.59 14.11
N HIS A 277 -0.19 -9.47 14.10
CA HIS A 277 -0.80 -8.15 14.04
C HIS A 277 -1.51 -7.86 12.70
N VAL A 278 -0.98 -8.34 11.58
CA VAL A 278 -1.67 -8.26 10.28
C VAL A 278 -3.02 -8.99 10.34
N ARG A 279 -3.06 -10.18 10.96
CA ARG A 279 -4.29 -10.96 11.12
C ARG A 279 -5.28 -10.27 12.06
N ILE A 280 -4.82 -9.74 13.18
CA ILE A 280 -5.67 -8.98 14.12
C ILE A 280 -6.26 -7.75 13.45
N ALA A 281 -5.45 -6.95 12.73
CA ALA A 281 -5.95 -5.77 12.01
C ALA A 281 -7.02 -6.14 10.97
N PHE A 282 -6.84 -7.27 10.27
CA PHE A 282 -7.80 -7.74 9.29
C PHE A 282 -9.13 -8.20 9.93
N ASP A 283 -9.07 -8.88 11.08
CA ASP A 283 -10.26 -9.42 11.75
C ASP A 283 -11.03 -8.32 12.51
N HIS A 284 -10.34 -7.30 13.02
CA HIS A 284 -10.90 -6.22 13.83
C HIS A 284 -10.97 -4.88 13.08
N LYS A 285 -11.60 -4.85 11.92
CA LYS A 285 -11.72 -3.70 11.00
C LYS A 285 -12.29 -2.41 11.61
N GLU A 286 -12.86 -2.49 12.80
CA GLU A 286 -13.48 -1.36 13.51
C GLU A 286 -12.48 -0.62 14.41
N ILE A 287 -11.31 -1.19 14.67
CA ILE A 287 -10.29 -0.63 15.55
C ILE A 287 -9.21 0.00 14.70
N THR A 288 -9.04 1.33 14.79
CA THR A 288 -8.18 2.09 13.87
C THR A 288 -6.94 2.71 14.50
N ASP A 289 -6.81 2.72 15.82
CA ASP A 289 -5.72 3.41 16.54
C ASP A 289 -4.97 2.47 17.50
N ASP A 290 -4.95 1.19 17.20
CA ASP A 290 -4.22 0.18 17.96
C ASP A 290 -2.86 -0.15 17.32
N ILE A 291 -2.06 -0.93 18.04
CA ILE A 291 -0.73 -1.36 17.57
C ILE A 291 -0.81 -2.19 16.29
N SER A 292 -1.86 -3.01 16.13
CA SER A 292 -1.99 -3.88 14.96
C SER A 292 -2.21 -3.08 13.69
N THR A 293 -3.11 -2.10 13.73
CA THR A 293 -3.37 -1.20 12.60
C THR A 293 -2.14 -0.34 12.27
N ASP A 294 -1.41 0.11 13.28
CA ASP A 294 -0.19 0.90 13.09
C ASP A 294 0.95 0.07 12.46
N LEU A 295 1.14 -1.18 12.91
CA LEU A 295 2.16 -2.09 12.37
C LEU A 295 1.90 -2.52 10.93
N VAL A 296 0.65 -2.64 10.53
CA VAL A 296 0.29 -2.97 9.13
C VAL A 296 0.74 -1.86 8.16
N TRP A 297 0.78 -0.62 8.63
CA TRP A 297 1.29 0.49 7.83
C TRP A 297 2.81 0.59 7.89
N TYR A 298 3.42 0.33 9.05
CA TYR A 298 4.87 0.38 9.28
C TYR A 298 5.64 -0.50 8.31
#